data_48add1209a36fdc006dc97e6a70ea0dc
#
_entry.id   48add1209a36fdc006dc97e6a70ea0dc
#
_cell.length_a   1.000
_cell.length_b   1.000
_cell.length_c   1.000
_cell.angle_alpha   90.00
_cell.angle_beta   90.00
_cell.angle_gamma   90.00
#
_symmetry.space_group_name_H-M   'P 1'
#
loop_
_entity.id
_entity.type
_entity.pdbx_description
1 polymer ?
#
loop_
_entity_poly.entity_id
_entity_poly.type
_entity_poly.pdbx_seq_one_letter_code
_entity_poly.pdbx_strand_id
1 'polypeptide(L)'
;MSASLGIFYFLGIIAILSAMGILITRNVLHGAFLLIISFFCIAGIYVFANASFIGVTQLLIYVGGILILMIFGIMLTSKLNGKALVTENHNKFIGPLIGTLFFLVLSYVLLLGNYSAINEGTIMPENNITFIGVHLMSDYLVAFEVAAVLLLLALIGAAVMSEQKRENL
;
A
#
# COMPACT_ATOMS: atom_id res chain seq x y z
N MET A 1 18.74 6.19 20.19
CA MET A 1 18.32 4.81 19.88
C MET A 1 16.98 4.42 20.49
N SER A 2 16.69 4.75 21.74
CA SER A 2 15.39 4.39 22.38
C SER A 2 14.18 5.13 21.79
N ALA A 3 14.31 6.41 21.42
CA ALA A 3 13.21 7.20 20.88
C ALA A 3 12.78 6.72 19.45
N SER A 4 13.73 6.41 18.58
CA SER A 4 13.45 5.90 17.23
C SER A 4 12.77 4.54 17.25
N LEU A 5 13.21 3.65 18.14
CA LEU A 5 12.53 2.37 18.36
C LEU A 5 11.11 2.56 18.90
N GLY A 6 10.91 3.50 19.82
CA GLY A 6 9.57 3.80 20.33
C GLY A 6 8.61 4.26 19.23
N ILE A 7 9.06 5.16 18.36
CA ILE A 7 8.24 5.64 17.23
C ILE A 7 7.97 4.51 16.22
N PHE A 8 8.95 3.66 15.95
CA PHE A 8 8.77 2.51 15.06
C PHE A 8 7.66 1.57 15.57
N TYR A 9 7.70 1.17 16.84
CA TYR A 9 6.65 0.33 17.43
C TYR A 9 5.30 1.02 17.49
N PHE A 10 5.27 2.31 17.77
CA PHE A 10 4.04 3.11 17.78
C PHE A 10 3.36 3.12 16.39
N LEU A 11 4.14 3.36 15.33
CA LEU A 11 3.63 3.29 13.95
C LEU A 11 3.14 1.88 13.60
N GLY A 12 3.87 0.83 14.01
CA GLY A 12 3.46 -0.55 13.81
C GLY A 12 2.13 -0.89 14.49
N ILE A 13 1.94 -0.45 15.72
CA ILE A 13 0.70 -0.65 16.47
C ILE A 13 -0.47 0.06 15.78
N ILE A 14 -0.30 1.32 15.36
CA ILE A 14 -1.35 2.06 14.66
C ILE A 14 -1.68 1.39 13.32
N ALA A 15 -0.70 0.91 12.57
CA ALA A 15 -0.91 0.19 11.32
C ALA A 15 -1.77 -1.06 11.54
N ILE A 16 -1.47 -1.85 12.57
CA ILE A 16 -2.23 -3.06 12.93
C ILE A 16 -3.65 -2.69 13.36
N LEU A 17 -3.81 -1.70 14.24
CA LEU A 17 -5.13 -1.27 14.72
C LEU A 17 -6.00 -0.75 13.59
N SER A 18 -5.44 0.05 12.66
CA SER A 18 -6.18 0.51 11.49
C SER A 18 -6.57 -0.64 10.57
N ALA A 19 -5.68 -1.61 10.32
CA ALA A 19 -5.99 -2.79 9.53
C ALA A 19 -7.10 -3.64 10.17
N MET A 20 -7.07 -3.83 11.48
CA MET A 20 -8.16 -4.51 12.21
C MET A 20 -9.48 -3.70 12.12
N GLY A 21 -9.40 -2.38 12.21
CA GLY A 21 -10.55 -1.50 12.06
C GLY A 21 -11.24 -1.65 10.69
N ILE A 22 -10.47 -1.85 9.61
CA ILE A 22 -11.01 -2.11 8.26
C ILE A 22 -11.87 -3.38 8.24
N LEU A 23 -11.45 -4.44 8.95
CA LEU A 23 -12.19 -5.70 9.00
C LEU A 23 -13.52 -5.58 9.75
N ILE A 24 -13.60 -4.69 10.73
CA ILE A 24 -14.77 -4.51 11.58
C ILE A 24 -15.77 -3.54 10.95
N THR A 25 -15.30 -2.54 10.22
CA THR A 25 -16.17 -1.51 9.65
C THR A 25 -16.98 -2.05 8.48
N ARG A 26 -18.29 -1.71 8.47
CA ARG A 26 -19.18 -2.04 7.36
C ARG A 26 -19.29 -0.90 6.34
N ASN A 27 -18.83 0.27 6.71
CA ASN A 27 -18.91 1.46 5.85
C ASN A 27 -17.64 1.57 5.03
N VAL A 28 -17.76 1.46 3.69
CA VAL A 28 -16.64 1.49 2.75
C VAL A 28 -15.82 2.78 2.87
N LEU A 29 -16.49 3.92 3.11
CA LEU A 29 -15.80 5.19 3.27
C LEU A 29 -14.94 5.24 4.53
N HIS A 30 -15.46 4.74 5.66
CA HIS A 30 -14.66 4.63 6.90
C HIS A 30 -13.50 3.64 6.74
N GLY A 31 -13.74 2.52 6.05
CA GLY A 31 -12.67 1.58 5.70
C GLY A 31 -11.56 2.21 4.89
N ALA A 32 -11.91 3.04 3.91
CA ALA A 32 -10.94 3.75 3.09
C ALA A 32 -10.09 4.77 3.90
N PHE A 33 -10.68 5.47 4.85
CA PHE A 33 -9.92 6.35 5.76
C PHE A 33 -8.96 5.56 6.67
N LEU A 34 -9.39 4.43 7.20
CA LEU A 34 -8.52 3.56 7.99
C LEU A 34 -7.37 3.01 7.16
N LEU A 35 -7.60 2.74 5.86
CA LEU A 35 -6.57 2.30 4.93
C LEU A 35 -5.52 3.40 4.68
N ILE A 36 -5.94 4.68 4.58
CA ILE A 36 -5.01 5.81 4.52
C ILE A 36 -4.09 5.82 5.74
N ILE A 37 -4.66 5.70 6.94
CA ILE A 37 -3.89 5.71 8.19
C ILE A 37 -2.88 4.55 8.20
N SER A 38 -3.32 3.35 7.81
CA SER A 38 -2.44 2.18 7.73
C SER A 38 -1.27 2.41 6.78
N PHE A 39 -1.53 2.89 5.56
CA PHE A 39 -0.48 3.14 4.57
C PHE A 39 0.45 4.29 4.94
N PHE A 40 -0.06 5.29 5.62
CA PHE A 40 0.76 6.37 6.17
C PHE A 40 1.74 5.85 7.22
N CYS A 41 1.27 4.97 8.11
CA CYS A 41 2.13 4.34 9.11
C CYS A 41 3.19 3.42 8.46
N ILE A 42 2.81 2.65 7.43
CA ILE A 42 3.74 1.81 6.66
C ILE A 42 4.82 2.66 6.00
N ALA A 43 4.47 3.81 5.42
CA ALA A 43 5.45 4.74 4.85
C ALA A 43 6.44 5.24 5.91
N GLY A 44 5.95 5.57 7.10
CA GLY A 44 6.80 5.93 8.24
C GLY A 44 7.76 4.79 8.64
N ILE A 45 7.27 3.56 8.69
CA ILE A 45 8.08 2.37 8.98
C ILE A 45 9.21 2.21 7.94
N TYR A 46 8.93 2.43 6.65
CA TYR A 46 9.95 2.39 5.60
C TYR A 46 11.05 3.44 5.81
N VAL A 47 10.69 4.65 6.23
CA VAL A 47 11.66 5.71 6.54
C VAL A 47 12.57 5.28 7.69
N PHE A 48 12.01 4.69 8.76
CA PHE A 48 12.80 4.16 9.88
C PHE A 48 13.67 2.96 9.51
N ALA A 49 13.27 2.21 8.48
CA ALA A 49 14.07 1.11 7.92
C ALA A 49 15.14 1.58 6.91
N ASN A 50 15.48 2.87 6.85
CA ASN A 50 16.40 3.48 5.88
C ASN A 50 15.97 3.30 4.40
N ALA A 51 14.70 2.97 4.14
CA ALA A 51 14.12 2.83 2.80
C ALA A 51 13.31 4.09 2.43
N SER A 52 13.90 5.27 2.57
CA SER A 52 13.23 6.57 2.40
C SER A 52 12.57 6.72 1.03
N PHE A 53 13.19 6.23 -0.04
CA PHE A 53 12.60 6.28 -1.39
C PHE A 53 11.28 5.51 -1.45
N ILE A 54 11.25 4.29 -0.88
CA ILE A 54 10.03 3.46 -0.84
C ILE A 54 8.97 4.13 0.03
N GLY A 55 9.35 4.72 1.17
CA GLY A 55 8.43 5.46 2.03
C GLY A 55 7.76 6.64 1.33
N VAL A 56 8.52 7.45 0.59
CA VAL A 56 7.99 8.56 -0.21
C VAL A 56 7.10 8.04 -1.34
N THR A 57 7.52 7.00 -2.04
CA THR A 57 6.72 6.36 -3.11
C THR A 57 5.40 5.81 -2.57
N GLN A 58 5.41 5.20 -1.39
CA GLN A 58 4.20 4.74 -0.69
C GLN A 58 3.21 5.89 -0.46
N LEU A 59 3.68 7.04 -0.01
CA LEU A 59 2.82 8.21 0.20
C LEU A 59 2.31 8.81 -1.13
N LEU A 60 3.17 8.96 -2.12
CA LEU A 60 2.78 9.61 -3.37
C LEU A 60 1.83 8.76 -4.21
N ILE A 61 2.13 7.47 -4.37
CA ILE A 61 1.36 6.59 -5.26
C ILE A 61 0.14 6.01 -4.54
N TYR A 62 0.32 5.38 -3.37
CA TYR A 62 -0.78 4.70 -2.69
C TYR A 62 -1.70 5.66 -1.96
N VAL A 63 -1.16 6.54 -1.11
CA VAL A 63 -1.99 7.47 -0.34
C VAL A 63 -2.46 8.62 -1.22
N GLY A 64 -1.54 9.33 -1.89
CA GLY A 64 -1.83 10.52 -2.69
C GLY A 64 -2.55 10.24 -4.00
N GLY A 65 -2.19 9.15 -4.70
CA GLY A 65 -2.79 8.78 -5.98
C GLY A 65 -4.02 7.89 -5.80
N ILE A 66 -3.79 6.62 -5.50
CA ILE A 66 -4.82 5.58 -5.58
C ILE A 66 -5.93 5.77 -4.55
N LEU A 67 -5.59 5.96 -3.26
CA LEU A 67 -6.60 6.01 -2.20
C LEU A 67 -7.45 7.28 -2.25
N ILE A 68 -6.85 8.43 -2.50
CA ILE A 68 -7.61 9.68 -2.61
C ILE A 68 -8.59 9.61 -3.77
N LEU A 69 -8.16 9.13 -4.95
CA LEU A 69 -9.04 8.96 -6.10
C LEU A 69 -10.15 7.93 -5.82
N MET A 70 -9.82 6.83 -5.13
CA MET A 70 -10.79 5.82 -4.74
C MET A 70 -11.85 6.39 -3.77
N ILE A 71 -11.43 7.15 -2.75
CA ILE A 71 -12.35 7.79 -1.80
C ILE A 71 -13.27 8.77 -2.52
N PHE A 72 -12.71 9.58 -3.43
CA PHE A 72 -13.50 10.51 -4.22
C PHE A 72 -14.53 9.77 -5.09
N GLY A 73 -14.15 8.67 -5.73
CA GLY A 73 -15.04 7.82 -6.51
C GLY A 73 -16.17 7.20 -5.67
N ILE A 74 -15.84 6.67 -4.49
CA ILE A 74 -16.81 6.09 -3.55
C ILE A 74 -17.79 7.18 -3.06
N MET A 75 -17.27 8.35 -2.72
CA MET A 75 -18.09 9.46 -2.22
C MET A 75 -19.07 9.97 -3.30
N LEU A 76 -18.62 10.05 -4.55
CA LEU A 76 -19.46 10.46 -5.67
C LEU A 76 -20.56 9.43 -5.96
N THR A 77 -20.20 8.15 -5.98
CA THR A 77 -21.13 7.04 -6.22
C THR A 77 -22.17 6.90 -5.10
N SER A 78 -21.77 7.10 -3.85
CA SER A 78 -22.66 7.05 -2.69
C SER A 78 -23.74 8.14 -2.75
N LYS A 79 -23.41 9.33 -3.23
CA LYS A 79 -24.37 10.44 -3.40
C LYS A 79 -25.41 10.15 -4.49
N LEU A 80 -25.04 9.46 -5.56
CA LEU A 80 -25.94 9.17 -6.67
C LEU A 80 -26.99 8.11 -6.32
N ASN A 81 -26.65 7.13 -5.48
CA ASN A 81 -27.54 6.00 -5.15
C ASN A 81 -28.37 6.19 -3.88
N GLY A 82 -28.11 7.24 -3.09
CA GLY A 82 -28.87 7.53 -1.84
C GLY A 82 -28.75 6.46 -0.75
N LYS A 83 -27.96 5.39 -0.97
CA LYS A 83 -27.73 4.30 -0.02
C LYS A 83 -26.24 4.26 0.35
N ALA A 84 -25.96 4.14 1.65
CA ALA A 84 -24.60 3.88 2.09
C ALA A 84 -24.11 2.55 1.51
N LEU A 85 -22.92 2.56 0.90
CA LEU A 85 -22.27 1.33 0.44
C LEU A 85 -21.86 0.52 1.67
N VAL A 86 -22.63 -0.53 1.96
CA VAL A 86 -22.39 -1.44 3.08
C VAL A 86 -21.82 -2.74 2.54
N THR A 87 -20.70 -3.16 3.09
CA THR A 87 -20.10 -4.46 2.77
C THR A 87 -20.80 -5.54 3.58
N GLU A 88 -21.45 -6.50 2.91
CA GLU A 88 -21.96 -7.71 3.55
C GLU A 88 -20.84 -8.77 3.58
N ASN A 89 -20.46 -9.15 4.77
CA ASN A 89 -19.45 -10.19 4.97
C ASN A 89 -20.15 -11.56 5.07
N HIS A 90 -20.18 -12.30 3.96
CA HIS A 90 -20.89 -13.58 3.88
C HIS A 90 -20.19 -14.72 4.65
N ASN A 91 -18.86 -14.68 4.76
CA ASN A 91 -18.07 -15.78 5.37
C ASN A 91 -17.27 -15.33 6.59
N LYS A 92 -17.96 -15.14 7.73
CA LYS A 92 -17.36 -14.62 8.97
C LYS A 92 -16.33 -15.57 9.63
N PHE A 93 -16.33 -16.86 9.30
CA PHE A 93 -15.46 -17.87 9.93
C PHE A 93 -14.29 -18.29 9.02
N ILE A 94 -14.52 -18.42 7.72
CA ILE A 94 -13.50 -18.93 6.78
C ILE A 94 -12.38 -17.90 6.57
N GLY A 95 -12.70 -16.61 6.47
CA GLY A 95 -11.70 -15.56 6.33
C GLY A 95 -10.69 -15.49 7.47
N PRO A 96 -11.12 -15.35 8.72
CA PRO A 96 -10.21 -15.37 9.87
C PRO A 96 -9.41 -16.67 10.00
N LEU A 97 -10.00 -17.84 9.69
CA LEU A 97 -9.31 -19.12 9.75
C LEU A 97 -8.13 -19.16 8.76
N ILE A 98 -8.37 -18.79 7.51
CA ILE A 98 -7.32 -18.75 6.47
C ILE A 98 -6.26 -17.70 6.82
N GLY A 99 -6.67 -16.52 7.27
CA GLY A 99 -5.77 -15.45 7.66
C GLY A 99 -4.86 -15.86 8.84
N THR A 100 -5.42 -16.52 9.86
CA THR A 100 -4.65 -17.02 11.00
C THR A 100 -3.67 -18.12 10.58
N LEU A 101 -4.11 -19.05 9.72
CA LEU A 101 -3.22 -20.09 9.20
C LEU A 101 -2.04 -19.50 8.44
N PHE A 102 -2.32 -18.54 7.56
CA PHE A 102 -1.28 -17.85 6.78
C PHE A 102 -0.32 -17.09 7.70
N PHE A 103 -0.84 -16.38 8.71
CA PHE A 103 -0.03 -15.67 9.69
C PHE A 103 0.89 -16.61 10.48
N LEU A 104 0.38 -17.78 10.91
CA LEU A 104 1.17 -18.77 11.62
C LEU A 104 2.31 -19.35 10.76
N VAL A 105 2.02 -19.66 9.48
CA VAL A 105 3.04 -20.14 8.53
C VAL A 105 4.11 -19.09 8.32
N LEU A 106 3.73 -17.83 8.11
CA LEU A 106 4.67 -16.73 7.91
C LEU A 106 5.53 -16.47 9.16
N SER A 107 4.92 -16.49 10.34
CA SER A 107 5.63 -16.36 11.61
C SER A 107 6.61 -17.53 11.83
N TYR A 108 6.21 -18.74 11.50
CA TYR A 108 7.08 -19.93 11.60
C TYR A 108 8.30 -19.81 10.70
N VAL A 109 8.11 -19.41 9.43
CA VAL A 109 9.21 -19.20 8.48
C VAL A 109 10.16 -18.08 8.96
N LEU A 110 9.63 -17.00 9.50
CA LEU A 110 10.43 -15.90 10.05
C LEU A 110 11.23 -16.32 11.28
N LEU A 111 10.68 -17.15 12.15
CA LEU A 111 11.37 -17.64 13.36
C LEU A 111 12.45 -18.68 13.06
N LEU A 112 12.27 -19.50 12.02
CA LEU A 112 13.28 -20.48 11.59
C LEU A 112 14.38 -19.87 10.69
N GLY A 113 14.11 -18.72 10.08
CA GLY A 113 15.07 -18.01 9.24
C GLY A 113 16.31 -17.65 10.07
N ASN A 114 17.45 -18.27 9.78
CA ASN A 114 18.75 -17.83 10.29
C ASN A 114 19.08 -16.51 9.62
N TYR A 115 18.59 -15.41 10.15
CA TYR A 115 19.00 -14.06 9.76
C TYR A 115 20.37 -13.76 10.35
N SER A 116 21.35 -14.63 10.03
CA SER A 116 22.77 -14.36 10.31
C SER A 116 23.08 -13.01 9.73
N ALA A 117 23.50 -12.12 10.60
CA ALA A 117 23.75 -10.71 10.37
C ALA A 117 24.11 -10.43 8.91
N ILE A 118 23.27 -9.68 8.24
CA ILE A 118 23.68 -8.94 7.05
C ILE A 118 24.99 -8.27 7.48
N ASN A 119 26.11 -8.75 6.92
CA ASN A 119 27.42 -8.27 7.24
C ASN A 119 27.38 -6.74 7.29
N GLU A 120 27.82 -6.16 8.39
CA GLU A 120 27.88 -4.71 8.62
C GLU A 120 28.73 -3.97 7.55
N GLY A 121 29.16 -4.67 6.50
CA GLY A 121 29.95 -4.17 5.39
C GLY A 121 29.19 -3.74 4.14
N THR A 122 27.88 -3.95 4.06
CA THR A 122 27.10 -3.39 2.95
C THR A 122 26.69 -1.97 3.34
N ILE A 123 27.63 -1.02 3.18
CA ILE A 123 27.37 0.40 3.28
C ILE A 123 26.32 0.68 2.20
N MET A 124 25.06 0.83 2.61
CA MET A 124 24.03 1.36 1.72
C MET A 124 24.53 2.74 1.25
N PRO A 125 24.57 2.99 -0.07
CA PRO A 125 25.03 4.29 -0.58
C PRO A 125 24.22 5.39 0.10
N GLU A 126 24.90 6.42 0.60
CA GLU A 126 24.31 7.56 1.30
C GLU A 126 23.21 8.26 0.47
N ASN A 127 23.22 8.07 -0.84
CA ASN A 127 22.23 8.52 -1.81
C ASN A 127 21.47 7.35 -2.47
N ASN A 128 20.58 6.70 -1.73
CA ASN A 128 19.73 5.62 -2.24
C ASN A 128 18.94 5.99 -3.50
N ILE A 129 18.50 7.24 -3.64
CA ILE A 129 17.70 7.70 -4.79
C ILE A 129 18.54 7.70 -6.06
N THR A 130 19.75 8.25 -6.02
CA THR A 130 20.66 8.27 -7.18
C THR A 130 21.06 6.86 -7.59
N PHE A 131 21.34 5.98 -6.62
CA PHE A 131 21.67 4.59 -6.87
C PHE A 131 20.52 3.87 -7.60
N ILE A 132 19.29 4.00 -7.11
CA ILE A 132 18.09 3.42 -7.74
C ILE A 132 17.90 3.99 -9.16
N GLY A 133 18.05 5.30 -9.35
CA GLY A 133 17.89 5.95 -10.65
C GLY A 133 18.90 5.46 -11.69
N VAL A 134 20.16 5.32 -11.32
CA VAL A 134 21.21 4.82 -12.21
C VAL A 134 20.94 3.36 -12.60
N HIS A 135 20.67 2.47 -11.62
CA HIS A 135 20.36 1.08 -11.91
C HIS A 135 19.07 0.88 -12.71
N LEU A 136 18.07 1.73 -12.50
CA LEU A 136 16.83 1.69 -13.28
C LEU A 136 17.06 2.02 -14.76
N MET A 137 18.02 2.92 -15.05
CA MET A 137 18.36 3.32 -16.42
C MET A 137 19.50 2.49 -17.05
N SER A 138 20.15 1.61 -16.30
CA SER A 138 21.20 0.71 -16.81
C SER A 138 20.73 -0.74 -16.81
N ASP A 139 20.71 -1.36 -15.64
CA ASP A 139 20.49 -2.80 -15.49
C ASP A 139 19.00 -3.19 -15.64
N TYR A 140 18.10 -2.27 -15.29
CA TYR A 140 16.65 -2.48 -15.32
C TYR A 140 15.93 -1.65 -16.38
N LEU A 141 16.66 -1.23 -17.44
CA LEU A 141 16.10 -0.39 -18.52
C LEU A 141 14.85 -1.00 -19.14
N VAL A 142 14.86 -2.30 -19.44
CA VAL A 142 13.71 -2.99 -20.05
C VAL A 142 12.47 -2.95 -19.12
N ALA A 143 12.66 -3.17 -17.82
CA ALA A 143 11.56 -3.09 -16.86
C ALA A 143 10.98 -1.67 -16.78
N PHE A 144 11.85 -0.65 -16.85
CA PHE A 144 11.45 0.75 -16.88
C PHE A 144 10.63 1.09 -18.15
N GLU A 145 11.07 0.62 -19.32
CA GLU A 145 10.39 0.83 -20.59
C GLU A 145 9.01 0.14 -20.61
N VAL A 146 8.93 -1.10 -20.13
CA VAL A 146 7.65 -1.82 -20.01
C VAL A 146 6.70 -1.09 -19.06
N ALA A 147 7.18 -0.57 -17.94
CA ALA A 147 6.36 0.22 -17.02
C ALA A 147 5.83 1.50 -17.68
N ALA A 148 6.64 2.18 -18.50
CA ALA A 148 6.21 3.37 -19.24
C ALA A 148 5.09 3.03 -20.24
N VAL A 149 5.21 1.93 -20.98
CA VAL A 149 4.18 1.45 -21.91
C VAL A 149 2.89 1.09 -21.16
N LEU A 150 3.00 0.42 -20.01
CA LEU A 150 1.83 0.08 -19.17
C LEU A 150 1.11 1.33 -18.66
N LEU A 151 1.85 2.35 -18.25
CA LEU A 151 1.26 3.65 -17.84
C LEU A 151 0.53 4.31 -18.99
N LEU A 152 1.11 4.31 -20.20
CA LEU A 152 0.48 4.85 -21.41
C LEU A 152 -0.82 4.10 -21.72
N LEU A 153 -0.80 2.78 -21.71
CA LEU A 153 -1.98 1.96 -21.96
C LEU A 153 -3.07 2.17 -20.91
N ALA A 154 -2.70 2.30 -19.64
CA ALA A 154 -3.64 2.61 -18.57
C ALA A 154 -4.31 3.98 -18.77
N LEU A 155 -3.53 5.01 -19.18
CA LEU A 155 -4.06 6.34 -19.45
C LEU A 155 -5.04 6.33 -20.63
N ILE A 156 -4.66 5.68 -21.74
CA ILE A 156 -5.52 5.56 -22.92
C ILE A 156 -6.79 4.78 -22.57
N GLY A 157 -6.67 3.67 -21.86
CA GLY A 157 -7.81 2.86 -21.43
C GLY A 157 -8.79 3.64 -20.56
N ALA A 158 -8.29 4.42 -19.60
CA ALA A 158 -9.12 5.27 -18.77
C ALA A 158 -9.85 6.36 -19.57
N ALA A 159 -9.15 6.98 -20.55
CA ALA A 159 -9.73 8.00 -21.42
C ALA A 159 -10.87 7.42 -22.29
N VAL A 160 -10.63 6.30 -22.97
CA VAL A 160 -11.64 5.64 -23.84
C VAL A 160 -12.86 5.21 -23.03
N MET A 161 -12.69 4.62 -21.84
CA MET A 161 -13.83 4.25 -20.98
C MET A 161 -14.63 5.45 -20.49
N SER A 162 -13.99 6.59 -20.31
CA SER A 162 -14.67 7.84 -19.93
C SER A 162 -15.51 8.43 -21.06
N GLU A 163 -15.05 8.33 -22.31
CA GLU A 163 -15.70 8.88 -23.50
C GLU A 163 -16.94 8.07 -23.89
N GLN A 164 -16.86 6.74 -23.86
CA GLN A 164 -17.95 5.82 -24.25
C GLN A 164 -19.23 6.01 -23.38
N LYS A 165 -19.09 6.54 -22.18
CA LYS A 165 -20.22 6.86 -21.31
C LYS A 165 -20.95 8.16 -21.71
N ARG A 166 -20.34 9.04 -22.49
CA ARG A 166 -20.95 10.28 -22.98
C ARG A 166 -21.83 10.09 -24.20
N GLU A 167 -21.53 9.11 -25.03
CA GLU A 167 -22.34 8.82 -26.24
C GLU A 167 -23.69 8.11 -25.92
N ASN A 168 -23.81 7.49 -24.74
CA ASN A 168 -25.00 6.75 -24.31
C ASN A 168 -25.93 7.57 -23.38
N LEU A 169 -25.73 8.88 -23.24
CA LEU A 169 -26.58 9.84 -22.51
C LEU A 169 -27.15 10.90 -23.43
#